data_ab74fb7ef39644646639a5bc3bf6df79
#
_entry.id   ab74fb7ef39644646639a5bc3bf6df79
#
_cell.length_a   1.000
_cell.length_b   1.000
_cell.length_c   1.000
_cell.angle_alpha   90.00
_cell.angle_beta   90.00
_cell.angle_gamma   90.00
#
_symmetry.space_group_name_H-M   'P 1'
#
loop_
_entity.id
_entity.type
_entity.pdbx_description
1 polymer ?
#
loop_
_entity_poly.entity_id
_entity_poly.type
_entity_poly.pdbx_seq_one_letter_code
_entity_poly.pdbx_strand_id
1 'polypeptide(L)'
;PRGAPEPLKQRVNRCLLRLSDRDTEAMAAAELDAIARALAADELAAFVSAVSDARPTDKTPLRRHSLRLLALVAASHPREAVAPLVPRILAAALRRVRDQDSSVRGALVDAARAAAAASASAAAALGPLADALLHEQDQCAQLAAALATVAAVEASPLTADLASYLHKLQPRLLKLLRSNAFKAKPALIALIGASAAVAGDAEVTASIPCLREAIASDDWAARKAAAEALAAFALEYKDLLMTYKSSCLAYFEARRVDKVKIVRDSMSRMIEAWKEIPDIEEEELSSCTAPASLSQRRSSLQGV
;
A
#
# COMPACT_ATOMS: atom_id res chain seq x y z
N PRO A 1 32.36 2.47 44.08
CA PRO A 1 32.31 3.26 42.86
C PRO A 1 31.39 2.57 41.87
N ARG A 2 30.20 3.10 41.63
CA ARG A 2 29.36 2.61 40.55
C ARG A 2 30.07 3.01 39.23
N GLY A 3 30.53 2.01 38.46
CA GLY A 3 31.17 2.26 37.17
C GLY A 3 30.30 3.14 36.31
N ALA A 4 30.92 3.92 35.40
CA ALA A 4 30.20 4.72 34.44
C ALA A 4 29.20 3.84 33.70
N PRO A 5 27.96 4.34 33.39
CA PRO A 5 26.97 3.57 32.66
C PRO A 5 27.54 3.14 31.31
N GLU A 6 27.32 1.86 30.96
CA GLU A 6 27.78 1.30 29.70
C GLU A 6 27.23 2.14 28.52
N PRO A 7 28.07 2.52 27.53
CA PRO A 7 27.62 3.29 26.40
C PRO A 7 26.46 2.60 25.64
N LEU A 8 25.45 3.34 25.23
CA LEU A 8 24.25 2.82 24.53
C LEU A 8 24.60 1.82 23.42
N LYS A 9 25.55 2.17 22.56
CA LYS A 9 25.99 1.32 21.44
C LYS A 9 26.53 -0.04 21.89
N GLN A 10 27.31 -0.08 22.96
CA GLN A 10 27.84 -1.35 23.50
C GLN A 10 26.73 -2.22 24.07
N ARG A 11 25.81 -1.62 24.82
CA ARG A 11 24.66 -2.29 25.42
C ARG A 11 23.72 -2.86 24.33
N VAL A 12 23.41 -2.09 23.28
CA VAL A 12 22.62 -2.54 22.14
C VAL A 12 23.30 -3.70 21.41
N ASN A 13 24.57 -3.58 21.08
CA ASN A 13 25.31 -4.62 20.36
C ASN A 13 25.39 -5.93 21.18
N ARG A 14 25.59 -5.85 22.47
CA ARG A 14 25.56 -7.02 23.35
C ARG A 14 24.22 -7.72 23.32
N CYS A 15 23.11 -6.98 23.39
CA CYS A 15 21.76 -7.54 23.30
C CYS A 15 21.48 -8.14 21.92
N LEU A 16 21.91 -7.49 20.83
CA LEU A 16 21.74 -8.00 19.47
C LEU A 16 22.45 -9.35 19.29
N LEU A 17 23.66 -9.53 19.82
CA LEU A 17 24.35 -10.81 19.77
C LEU A 17 23.57 -11.92 20.51
N ARG A 18 22.96 -11.60 21.64
CA ARG A 18 22.17 -12.55 22.47
C ARG A 18 20.86 -12.97 21.78
N LEU A 19 20.34 -12.21 20.83
CA LEU A 19 19.18 -12.62 19.99
C LEU A 19 19.45 -13.87 19.14
N SER A 20 20.72 -14.19 18.92
CA SER A 20 21.13 -15.37 18.15
C SER A 20 21.18 -16.66 19.01
N ASP A 21 21.04 -16.56 20.31
CA ASP A 21 21.03 -17.69 21.24
C ASP A 21 19.60 -17.91 21.76
N ARG A 22 19.09 -19.14 21.56
CA ARG A 22 17.72 -19.54 21.91
C ARG A 22 17.40 -19.33 23.40
N ASP A 23 18.37 -19.54 24.27
CA ASP A 23 18.16 -19.44 25.73
C ASP A 23 18.09 -18.00 26.22
N THR A 24 18.66 -17.05 25.45
CA THR A 24 18.71 -15.63 25.81
C THR A 24 17.90 -14.73 24.86
N GLU A 25 17.33 -15.25 23.78
CA GLU A 25 16.58 -14.49 22.77
C GLU A 25 15.48 -13.65 23.39
N ALA A 26 14.60 -14.26 24.18
CA ALA A 26 13.45 -13.57 24.77
C ALA A 26 13.85 -12.44 25.72
N MET A 27 14.88 -12.66 26.55
CA MET A 27 15.38 -11.64 27.48
C MET A 27 16.06 -10.49 26.71
N ALA A 28 16.87 -10.82 25.71
CA ALA A 28 17.54 -9.81 24.89
C ALA A 28 16.53 -8.97 24.09
N ALA A 29 15.50 -9.60 23.55
CA ALA A 29 14.41 -8.92 22.86
C ALA A 29 13.69 -7.93 23.79
N ALA A 30 13.31 -8.37 24.99
CA ALA A 30 12.64 -7.51 25.97
C ALA A 30 13.53 -6.34 26.43
N GLU A 31 14.83 -6.57 26.61
CA GLU A 31 15.78 -5.51 26.96
C GLU A 31 15.91 -4.48 25.82
N LEU A 32 16.02 -4.93 24.57
CA LEU A 32 16.10 -4.06 23.41
C LEU A 32 14.81 -3.25 23.20
N ASP A 33 13.66 -3.86 23.41
CA ASP A 33 12.36 -3.18 23.32
C ASP A 33 12.23 -2.09 24.40
N ALA A 34 12.69 -2.38 25.64
CA ALA A 34 12.71 -1.40 26.72
C ALA A 34 13.66 -0.22 26.41
N ILE A 35 14.85 -0.52 25.89
CA ILE A 35 15.81 0.50 25.43
C ILE A 35 15.14 1.37 24.34
N ALA A 36 14.60 0.74 23.30
CA ALA A 36 14.01 1.43 22.16
C ALA A 36 12.91 2.43 22.56
N ARG A 37 12.09 2.08 23.56
CA ARG A 37 11.03 2.99 24.06
C ARG A 37 11.54 4.12 24.94
N ALA A 38 12.69 3.92 25.59
CA ALA A 38 13.22 4.88 26.57
C ALA A 38 14.30 5.83 26.01
N LEU A 39 14.59 5.75 24.69
CA LEU A 39 15.63 6.58 24.06
C LEU A 39 15.29 8.06 24.17
N ALA A 40 16.31 8.87 24.46
CA ALA A 40 16.25 10.31 24.26
C ALA A 40 16.33 10.66 22.76
N ALA A 41 15.85 11.84 22.38
CA ALA A 41 15.79 12.24 20.98
C ALA A 41 17.16 12.23 20.26
N ASP A 42 18.22 12.59 20.96
CA ASP A 42 19.61 12.60 20.48
C ASP A 42 20.23 11.20 20.36
N GLU A 43 19.66 10.19 21.04
CA GLU A 43 20.09 8.81 20.98
C GLU A 43 19.46 8.01 19.81
N LEU A 44 18.33 8.48 19.26
CA LEU A 44 17.57 7.76 18.23
C LEU A 44 18.41 7.42 17.00
N ALA A 45 19.20 8.37 16.49
CA ALA A 45 20.02 8.16 15.31
C ALA A 45 21.10 7.08 15.53
N ALA A 46 21.72 7.07 16.71
CA ALA A 46 22.73 6.08 17.07
C ALA A 46 22.12 4.67 17.22
N PHE A 47 20.95 4.58 17.86
CA PHE A 47 20.22 3.32 18.00
C PHE A 47 19.77 2.77 16.63
N VAL A 48 19.10 3.57 15.80
CA VAL A 48 18.69 3.19 14.45
C VAL A 48 19.88 2.73 13.63
N SER A 49 21.03 3.40 13.76
CA SER A 49 22.26 2.96 13.09
C SER A 49 22.70 1.56 13.55
N ALA A 50 22.76 1.33 14.84
CA ALA A 50 23.23 0.06 15.40
C ALA A 50 22.34 -1.12 15.00
N VAL A 51 21.00 -0.97 15.07
CA VAL A 51 20.06 -2.04 14.68
C VAL A 51 19.93 -2.24 13.18
N SER A 52 20.29 -1.22 12.37
CA SER A 52 20.29 -1.31 10.92
C SER A 52 21.45 -2.14 10.35
N ASP A 53 22.48 -2.44 11.13
CA ASP A 53 23.69 -3.11 10.67
C ASP A 53 23.57 -4.65 10.59
N ALA A 54 22.40 -5.23 10.91
CA ALA A 54 22.13 -6.66 10.76
C ALA A 54 22.45 -7.14 9.32
N ARG A 55 23.17 -8.28 9.20
CA ARG A 55 23.65 -8.84 7.94
C ARG A 55 22.74 -9.95 7.42
N PRO A 56 22.74 -10.25 6.11
CA PRO A 56 22.00 -11.40 5.56
C PRO A 56 22.40 -12.74 6.16
N THR A 57 23.65 -12.85 6.60
CA THR A 57 24.23 -14.05 7.22
C THR A 57 23.89 -14.23 8.70
N ASP A 58 23.36 -13.19 9.35
CA ASP A 58 22.94 -13.27 10.74
C ASP A 58 21.74 -14.20 10.91
N LYS A 59 21.55 -14.77 12.11
CA LYS A 59 20.41 -15.65 12.37
C LYS A 59 19.07 -14.93 12.23
N THR A 60 18.04 -15.66 11.85
CA THR A 60 16.67 -15.13 11.63
C THR A 60 16.15 -14.29 12.80
N PRO A 61 16.27 -14.69 14.08
CA PRO A 61 15.79 -13.87 15.19
C PRO A 61 16.41 -12.48 15.21
N LEU A 62 17.71 -12.36 14.95
CA LEU A 62 18.39 -11.07 14.90
C LEU A 62 17.88 -10.22 13.73
N ARG A 63 17.83 -10.78 12.50
CA ARG A 63 17.36 -10.05 11.33
C ARG A 63 15.91 -9.56 11.49
N ARG A 64 15.04 -10.43 11.99
CA ARG A 64 13.63 -10.11 12.26
C ARG A 64 13.49 -9.05 13.34
N HIS A 65 14.14 -9.24 14.48
CA HIS A 65 13.99 -8.34 15.63
C HIS A 65 14.58 -6.96 15.36
N SER A 66 15.67 -6.86 14.59
CA SER A 66 16.20 -5.57 14.15
C SER A 66 15.15 -4.72 13.40
N LEU A 67 14.37 -5.33 12.50
CA LEU A 67 13.28 -4.63 11.80
C LEU A 67 12.15 -4.25 12.75
N ARG A 68 11.79 -5.13 13.70
CA ARG A 68 10.79 -4.84 14.72
C ARG A 68 11.18 -3.67 15.61
N LEU A 69 12.47 -3.56 15.96
CA LEU A 69 13.00 -2.41 16.71
C LEU A 69 12.91 -1.11 15.93
N LEU A 70 13.18 -1.14 14.62
CA LEU A 70 13.00 0.05 13.76
C LEU A 70 11.52 0.49 13.71
N ALA A 71 10.60 -0.47 13.59
CA ALA A 71 9.16 -0.20 13.67
C ALA A 71 8.78 0.37 15.05
N LEU A 72 9.30 -0.21 16.11
CA LEU A 72 9.02 0.21 17.49
C LEU A 72 9.49 1.64 17.75
N VAL A 73 10.71 1.99 17.32
CA VAL A 73 11.23 3.36 17.42
C VAL A 73 10.34 4.32 16.67
N ALA A 74 9.96 3.99 15.43
CA ALA A 74 9.11 4.86 14.63
C ALA A 74 7.71 5.07 15.24
N ALA A 75 7.19 4.07 15.95
CA ALA A 75 5.87 4.13 16.57
C ALA A 75 5.87 4.75 17.99
N SER A 76 7.01 4.72 18.70
CA SER A 76 7.08 5.10 20.12
C SER A 76 7.59 6.51 20.37
N HIS A 77 8.15 7.17 19.36
CA HIS A 77 8.74 8.49 19.50
C HIS A 77 7.99 9.56 18.69
N PRO A 78 8.11 10.85 19.06
CA PRO A 78 7.48 11.93 18.35
C PRO A 78 7.87 11.96 16.87
N ARG A 79 6.90 12.24 16.01
CA ARG A 79 7.07 12.27 14.55
C ARG A 79 8.25 13.15 14.11
N GLU A 80 8.40 14.31 14.74
CA GLU A 80 9.44 15.28 14.43
C GLU A 80 10.85 14.73 14.68
N ALA A 81 11.01 13.88 15.69
CA ALA A 81 12.28 13.22 16.01
C ALA A 81 12.57 12.04 15.08
N VAL A 82 11.54 11.35 14.60
CA VAL A 82 11.65 10.16 13.74
C VAL A 82 11.75 10.51 12.26
N ALA A 83 11.05 11.54 11.80
CA ALA A 83 10.97 11.91 10.38
C ALA A 83 12.34 11.99 9.67
N PRO A 84 13.40 12.56 10.27
CA PRO A 84 14.73 12.58 9.66
C PRO A 84 15.37 11.19 9.50
N LEU A 85 14.90 10.19 10.26
CA LEU A 85 15.42 8.82 10.28
C LEU A 85 14.66 7.90 9.31
N VAL A 86 13.50 8.30 8.80
CA VAL A 86 12.67 7.51 7.89
C VAL A 86 13.45 6.97 6.69
N PRO A 87 14.27 7.74 5.97
CA PRO A 87 15.04 7.21 4.84
C PRO A 87 15.97 6.07 5.27
N ARG A 88 16.58 6.15 6.45
CA ARG A 88 17.48 5.12 6.97
C ARG A 88 16.71 3.88 7.39
N ILE A 89 15.57 4.03 8.04
CA ILE A 89 14.68 2.93 8.42
C ILE A 89 14.22 2.17 7.19
N LEU A 90 13.72 2.87 6.16
CA LEU A 90 13.28 2.25 4.91
C LEU A 90 14.43 1.57 4.16
N ALA A 91 15.61 2.18 4.09
CA ALA A 91 16.78 1.57 3.49
C ALA A 91 17.18 0.27 4.21
N ALA A 92 17.14 0.25 5.54
CA ALA A 92 17.41 -0.96 6.33
C ALA A 92 16.34 -2.04 6.08
N ALA A 93 15.08 -1.67 6.03
CA ALA A 93 13.97 -2.57 5.73
C ALA A 93 14.11 -3.18 4.34
N LEU A 94 14.33 -2.38 3.31
CA LEU A 94 14.42 -2.82 1.92
C LEU A 94 15.62 -3.72 1.63
N ARG A 95 16.69 -3.66 2.42
CA ARG A 95 17.77 -4.66 2.35
C ARG A 95 17.29 -6.09 2.64
N ARG A 96 16.12 -6.25 3.26
CA ARG A 96 15.49 -7.55 3.60
C ARG A 96 14.36 -7.96 2.66
N VAL A 97 14.11 -7.23 1.60
CA VAL A 97 13.02 -7.53 0.66
C VAL A 97 13.15 -8.93 0.04
N ARG A 98 14.39 -9.40 -0.17
CA ARG A 98 14.73 -10.75 -0.69
C ARG A 98 15.08 -11.75 0.41
N ASP A 99 14.79 -11.45 1.67
CA ASP A 99 15.09 -12.40 2.76
C ASP A 99 14.31 -13.70 2.56
N GLN A 100 14.96 -14.83 2.78
CA GLN A 100 14.35 -16.15 2.57
C GLN A 100 13.25 -16.42 3.60
N ASP A 101 13.36 -15.85 4.79
CA ASP A 101 12.40 -16.05 5.87
C ASP A 101 11.22 -15.07 5.75
N SER A 102 10.02 -15.63 5.66
CA SER A 102 8.78 -14.85 5.56
C SER A 102 8.52 -13.98 6.79
N SER A 103 8.97 -14.41 7.97
CA SER A 103 8.81 -13.62 9.19
C SER A 103 9.68 -12.36 9.19
N VAL A 104 10.85 -12.41 8.55
CA VAL A 104 11.70 -11.22 8.33
C VAL A 104 11.04 -10.28 7.32
N ARG A 105 10.49 -10.82 6.21
CA ARG A 105 9.74 -10.00 5.25
C ARG A 105 8.48 -9.39 5.86
N GLY A 106 7.80 -10.10 6.78
CA GLY A 106 6.69 -9.54 7.56
C GLY A 106 7.13 -8.36 8.43
N ALA A 107 8.24 -8.48 9.14
CA ALA A 107 8.79 -7.40 9.95
C ALA A 107 9.24 -6.18 9.09
N LEU A 108 9.64 -6.40 7.83
CA LEU A 108 9.88 -5.33 6.87
C LEU A 108 8.59 -4.53 6.60
N VAL A 109 7.47 -5.21 6.41
CA VAL A 109 6.16 -4.56 6.18
C VAL A 109 5.78 -3.71 7.39
N ASP A 110 5.98 -4.20 8.61
CA ASP A 110 5.72 -3.45 9.84
C ASP A 110 6.62 -2.21 9.97
N ALA A 111 7.90 -2.35 9.62
CA ALA A 111 8.84 -1.22 9.61
C ALA A 111 8.46 -0.16 8.57
N ALA A 112 8.03 -0.56 7.39
CA ALA A 112 7.55 0.35 6.34
C ALA A 112 6.28 1.10 6.77
N ARG A 113 5.32 0.40 7.39
CA ARG A 113 4.10 0.99 7.97
C ARG A 113 4.43 2.07 8.99
N ALA A 114 5.25 1.75 9.97
CA ALA A 114 5.62 2.68 11.04
C ALA A 114 6.42 3.88 10.51
N ALA A 115 7.36 3.64 9.59
CA ALA A 115 8.14 4.68 8.96
C ALA A 115 7.26 5.66 8.15
N ALA A 116 6.26 5.15 7.42
CA ALA A 116 5.34 5.97 6.65
C ALA A 116 4.46 6.86 7.55
N ALA A 117 3.96 6.32 8.66
CA ALA A 117 3.20 7.10 9.64
C ALA A 117 4.01 8.26 10.25
N ALA A 118 5.33 8.08 10.41
CA ALA A 118 6.25 9.07 10.96
C ALA A 118 6.86 10.00 9.88
N SER A 119 6.62 9.75 8.60
CA SER A 119 7.28 10.48 7.50
C SER A 119 6.79 11.93 7.38
N ALA A 120 7.69 12.80 6.94
CA ALA A 120 7.38 14.20 6.66
C ALA A 120 6.68 14.41 5.31
N SER A 121 6.87 13.49 4.34
CA SER A 121 6.28 13.57 3.01
C SER A 121 5.98 12.20 2.41
N ALA A 122 5.02 12.17 1.48
CA ALA A 122 4.69 10.94 0.74
C ALA A 122 5.88 10.43 -0.08
N ALA A 123 6.66 11.29 -0.70
CA ALA A 123 7.84 10.91 -1.47
C ALA A 123 8.90 10.22 -0.59
N ALA A 124 9.14 10.72 0.63
CA ALA A 124 10.07 10.10 1.57
C ALA A 124 9.57 8.75 2.09
N ALA A 125 8.25 8.61 2.31
CA ALA A 125 7.61 7.38 2.76
C ALA A 125 7.54 6.31 1.67
N LEU A 126 7.08 6.69 0.47
CA LEU A 126 6.69 5.74 -0.57
C LEU A 126 7.73 5.58 -1.67
N GLY A 127 8.59 6.59 -1.90
CA GLY A 127 9.57 6.57 -3.00
C GLY A 127 10.41 5.31 -3.05
N PRO A 128 11.17 4.98 -2.00
CA PRO A 128 12.00 3.77 -1.97
C PRO A 128 11.20 2.47 -2.12
N LEU A 129 9.99 2.42 -1.54
CA LEU A 129 9.10 1.25 -1.62
C LEU A 129 8.55 1.06 -3.03
N ALA A 130 8.11 2.14 -3.67
CA ALA A 130 7.64 2.13 -5.06
C ALA A 130 8.76 1.75 -6.04
N ASP A 131 9.97 2.23 -5.82
CA ASP A 131 11.12 1.84 -6.63
C ASP A 131 11.42 0.36 -6.50
N ALA A 132 11.41 -0.20 -5.29
CA ALA A 132 11.55 -1.63 -5.08
C ALA A 132 10.43 -2.42 -5.77
N LEU A 133 9.16 -2.00 -5.59
CA LEU A 133 8.00 -2.64 -6.22
C LEU A 133 8.10 -2.69 -7.75
N LEU A 134 8.55 -1.61 -8.37
CA LEU A 134 8.56 -1.47 -9.82
C LEU A 134 9.74 -2.17 -10.50
N HIS A 135 10.83 -2.44 -9.78
CA HIS A 135 12.06 -2.99 -10.35
C HIS A 135 12.39 -4.39 -9.86
N GLU A 136 11.70 -4.90 -8.83
CA GLU A 136 11.99 -6.22 -8.27
C GLU A 136 11.56 -7.34 -9.23
N GLN A 137 12.44 -8.35 -9.39
CA GLN A 137 12.21 -9.49 -10.29
C GLN A 137 11.91 -10.79 -9.53
N ASP A 138 12.38 -10.93 -8.31
CA ASP A 138 12.09 -12.10 -7.46
C ASP A 138 10.64 -12.06 -6.96
N GLN A 139 9.93 -13.18 -7.07
CA GLN A 139 8.51 -13.24 -6.72
C GLN A 139 8.23 -12.95 -5.23
N CYS A 140 9.07 -13.47 -4.33
CA CYS A 140 8.90 -13.22 -2.89
C CYS A 140 9.19 -11.76 -2.55
N ALA A 141 10.17 -11.18 -3.22
CA ALA A 141 10.51 -9.77 -3.08
C ALA A 141 9.45 -8.84 -3.68
N GLN A 142 8.87 -9.19 -4.83
CA GLN A 142 7.69 -8.49 -5.39
C GLN A 142 6.54 -8.44 -4.39
N LEU A 143 6.24 -9.57 -3.77
CA LEU A 143 5.18 -9.64 -2.74
C LEU A 143 5.52 -8.79 -1.53
N ALA A 144 6.75 -8.89 -1.00
CA ALA A 144 7.16 -8.11 0.16
C ALA A 144 7.15 -6.60 -0.11
N ALA A 145 7.63 -6.16 -1.28
CA ALA A 145 7.61 -4.77 -1.70
C ALA A 145 6.17 -4.25 -1.88
N ALA A 146 5.29 -5.04 -2.50
CA ALA A 146 3.89 -4.68 -2.67
C ALA A 146 3.17 -4.53 -1.33
N LEU A 147 3.30 -5.51 -0.43
CA LEU A 147 2.70 -5.46 0.91
C LEU A 147 3.24 -4.30 1.76
N ALA A 148 4.55 -4.02 1.67
CA ALA A 148 5.16 -2.88 2.36
C ALA A 148 4.60 -1.54 1.82
N THR A 149 4.40 -1.44 0.51
CA THR A 149 3.82 -0.24 -0.10
C THR A 149 2.35 -0.06 0.30
N VAL A 150 1.54 -1.14 0.30
CA VAL A 150 0.15 -1.11 0.83
C VAL A 150 0.16 -0.59 2.27
N ALA A 151 0.96 -1.21 3.14
CA ALA A 151 1.04 -0.86 4.55
C ALA A 151 1.46 0.60 4.78
N ALA A 152 2.38 1.09 3.94
CA ALA A 152 2.83 2.48 3.98
C ALA A 152 1.75 3.47 3.51
N VAL A 153 1.01 3.15 2.44
CA VAL A 153 -0.12 3.98 1.96
C VAL A 153 -1.21 4.06 3.03
N GLU A 154 -1.61 2.92 3.61
CA GLU A 154 -2.63 2.87 4.66
C GLU A 154 -2.25 3.64 5.93
N ALA A 155 -0.96 3.71 6.26
CA ALA A 155 -0.45 4.40 7.44
C ALA A 155 -0.13 5.88 7.18
N SER A 156 -0.05 6.31 5.92
CA SER A 156 0.24 7.68 5.54
C SER A 156 -0.95 8.59 5.82
N PRO A 157 -0.73 9.82 6.33
CA PRO A 157 -1.80 10.80 6.46
C PRO A 157 -2.45 11.11 5.11
N LEU A 158 -3.78 11.23 5.07
CA LEU A 158 -4.55 11.58 3.88
C LEU A 158 -4.35 13.07 3.54
N THR A 159 -3.34 13.36 2.76
CA THR A 159 -2.93 14.73 2.38
C THR A 159 -2.91 14.90 0.87
N ALA A 160 -2.91 16.17 0.42
CA ALA A 160 -2.72 16.50 -0.99
C ALA A 160 -1.36 16.02 -1.53
N ASP A 161 -0.33 15.95 -0.68
CA ASP A 161 0.98 15.40 -1.03
C ASP A 161 0.90 13.90 -1.33
N LEU A 162 0.19 13.12 -0.50
CA LEU A 162 -0.08 11.71 -0.74
C LEU A 162 -0.88 11.51 -2.03
N ALA A 163 -1.96 12.27 -2.23
CA ALA A 163 -2.78 12.22 -3.44
C ALA A 163 -1.95 12.50 -4.69
N SER A 164 -1.15 13.57 -4.68
CA SER A 164 -0.26 13.94 -5.79
C SER A 164 0.79 12.86 -6.10
N TYR A 165 1.33 12.22 -5.06
CA TYR A 165 2.29 11.13 -5.24
C TYR A 165 1.64 9.90 -5.88
N LEU A 166 0.49 9.46 -5.36
CA LEU A 166 -0.25 8.29 -5.86
C LEU A 166 -0.80 8.51 -7.27
N HIS A 167 -1.24 9.73 -7.59
CA HIS A 167 -1.64 10.10 -8.95
C HIS A 167 -0.52 9.83 -9.98
N LYS A 168 0.72 10.18 -9.66
CA LYS A 168 1.87 9.92 -10.53
C LYS A 168 2.27 8.44 -10.56
N LEU A 169 2.02 7.70 -9.49
CA LEU A 169 2.40 6.29 -9.37
C LEU A 169 1.41 5.37 -10.10
N GLN A 170 0.12 5.67 -10.07
CA GLN A 170 -0.95 4.77 -10.52
C GLN A 170 -0.81 4.28 -11.97
N PRO A 171 -0.48 5.08 -12.99
CA PRO A 171 -0.29 4.58 -14.34
C PRO A 171 0.79 3.48 -14.42
N ARG A 172 1.84 3.61 -13.59
CA ARG A 172 2.91 2.60 -13.48
C ARG A 172 2.42 1.32 -12.81
N LEU A 173 1.56 1.42 -11.77
CA LEU A 173 0.93 0.27 -11.13
C LEU A 173 0.00 -0.48 -12.09
N LEU A 174 -0.82 0.22 -12.86
CA LEU A 174 -1.71 -0.39 -13.87
C LEU A 174 -0.91 -1.07 -14.99
N LYS A 175 0.21 -0.48 -15.42
CA LYS A 175 1.12 -1.11 -16.36
C LYS A 175 1.73 -2.38 -15.78
N LEU A 176 2.16 -2.34 -14.52
CA LEU A 176 2.73 -3.48 -13.82
C LEU A 176 1.70 -4.61 -13.64
N LEU A 177 0.44 -4.27 -13.34
CA LEU A 177 -0.65 -5.24 -13.21
C LEU A 177 -0.90 -6.04 -14.50
N ARG A 178 -0.72 -5.42 -15.65
CA ARG A 178 -0.84 -6.06 -16.98
C ARG A 178 0.38 -6.89 -17.35
N SER A 179 1.50 -6.72 -16.65
CA SER A 179 2.73 -7.47 -16.92
C SER A 179 2.63 -8.92 -16.46
N ASN A 180 3.02 -9.86 -17.33
CA ASN A 180 3.12 -11.28 -16.97
C ASN A 180 4.36 -11.59 -16.11
N ALA A 181 5.35 -10.71 -16.09
CA ALA A 181 6.54 -10.85 -15.27
C ALA A 181 6.27 -10.56 -13.79
N PHE A 182 5.26 -9.74 -13.48
CA PHE A 182 4.87 -9.44 -12.11
C PHE A 182 3.92 -10.52 -11.56
N LYS A 183 4.30 -11.18 -10.48
CA LYS A 183 3.56 -12.32 -9.91
C LYS A 183 2.72 -11.97 -8.69
N ALA A 184 3.05 -10.91 -7.96
CA ALA A 184 2.33 -10.50 -6.76
C ALA A 184 1.08 -9.64 -7.07
N LYS A 185 0.30 -10.01 -8.09
CA LYS A 185 -0.87 -9.27 -8.56
C LYS A 185 -1.91 -9.00 -7.46
N PRO A 186 -2.25 -9.96 -6.57
CA PRO A 186 -3.21 -9.69 -5.49
C PRO A 186 -2.80 -8.50 -4.60
N ALA A 187 -1.53 -8.42 -4.21
CA ALA A 187 -1.02 -7.33 -3.39
C ALA A 187 -0.99 -6.00 -4.15
N LEU A 188 -0.71 -6.02 -5.45
CA LEU A 188 -0.77 -4.83 -6.30
C LEU A 188 -2.19 -4.30 -6.46
N ILE A 189 -3.18 -5.19 -6.61
CA ILE A 189 -4.60 -4.84 -6.64
C ILE A 189 -5.03 -4.24 -5.29
N ALA A 190 -4.58 -4.82 -4.18
CA ALA A 190 -4.82 -4.27 -2.85
C ALA A 190 -4.23 -2.86 -2.68
N LEU A 191 -3.05 -2.59 -3.27
CA LEU A 191 -2.47 -1.25 -3.30
C LEU A 191 -3.34 -0.23 -4.04
N ILE A 192 -3.89 -0.62 -5.20
CA ILE A 192 -4.83 0.22 -5.96
C ILE A 192 -6.08 0.52 -5.11
N GLY A 193 -6.62 -0.49 -4.42
CA GLY A 193 -7.75 -0.31 -3.51
C GLY A 193 -7.42 0.57 -2.30
N ALA A 194 -6.24 0.43 -1.70
CA ALA A 194 -5.79 1.25 -0.57
C ALA A 194 -5.64 2.73 -0.92
N SER A 195 -5.41 3.06 -2.19
CA SER A 195 -5.34 4.45 -2.67
C SER A 195 -6.71 5.10 -2.93
N ALA A 196 -7.82 4.36 -2.77
CA ALA A 196 -9.17 4.84 -3.09
C ALA A 196 -9.51 6.18 -2.43
N ALA A 197 -9.21 6.37 -1.14
CA ALA A 197 -9.56 7.57 -0.39
C ALA A 197 -8.93 8.87 -0.91
N VAL A 198 -7.89 8.78 -1.77
CA VAL A 198 -7.16 9.94 -2.32
C VAL A 198 -6.98 9.88 -3.83
N ALA A 199 -7.59 8.90 -4.51
CA ALA A 199 -7.54 8.80 -5.97
C ALA A 199 -8.33 9.93 -6.62
N GLY A 200 -7.94 10.34 -7.83
CA GLY A 200 -8.74 11.23 -8.64
C GLY A 200 -9.70 10.46 -9.57
N ASP A 201 -10.65 11.15 -10.19
CA ASP A 201 -11.62 10.54 -11.09
C ASP A 201 -10.99 9.76 -12.25
N ALA A 202 -9.89 10.31 -12.79
CA ALA A 202 -9.15 9.68 -13.88
C ALA A 202 -8.50 8.36 -13.46
N GLU A 203 -7.94 8.29 -12.23
CA GLU A 203 -7.34 7.08 -11.67
C GLU A 203 -8.38 6.01 -11.42
N VAL A 204 -9.53 6.38 -10.85
CA VAL A 204 -10.66 5.47 -10.62
C VAL A 204 -11.13 4.90 -11.94
N THR A 205 -11.45 5.77 -12.91
CA THR A 205 -11.93 5.38 -14.25
C THR A 205 -10.94 4.43 -14.95
N ALA A 206 -9.65 4.72 -14.90
CA ALA A 206 -8.60 3.88 -15.49
C ALA A 206 -8.45 2.51 -14.79
N SER A 207 -8.80 2.42 -13.50
CA SER A 207 -8.68 1.19 -12.71
C SER A 207 -9.85 0.22 -12.92
N ILE A 208 -11.06 0.70 -13.17
CA ILE A 208 -12.27 -0.15 -13.28
C ILE A 208 -12.10 -1.31 -14.27
N PRO A 209 -11.62 -1.12 -15.52
CA PRO A 209 -11.47 -2.23 -16.45
C PRO A 209 -10.50 -3.32 -15.94
N CYS A 210 -9.37 -2.91 -15.36
CA CYS A 210 -8.36 -3.84 -14.85
C CYS A 210 -8.88 -4.63 -13.64
N LEU A 211 -9.63 -3.97 -12.75
CA LEU A 211 -10.23 -4.61 -11.58
C LEU A 211 -11.37 -5.56 -11.97
N ARG A 212 -12.18 -5.20 -12.96
CA ARG A 212 -13.19 -6.10 -13.54
C ARG A 212 -12.56 -7.36 -14.12
N GLU A 213 -11.46 -7.23 -14.86
CA GLU A 213 -10.71 -8.37 -15.39
C GLU A 213 -10.20 -9.25 -14.26
N ALA A 214 -9.65 -8.67 -13.20
CA ALA A 214 -9.15 -9.39 -12.04
C ALA A 214 -10.22 -10.18 -11.26
N ILE A 215 -11.50 -9.78 -11.32
CA ILE A 215 -12.63 -10.57 -10.78
C ILE A 215 -12.77 -11.94 -11.47
N ALA A 216 -12.29 -12.09 -12.69
CA ALA A 216 -12.30 -13.35 -13.44
C ALA A 216 -10.95 -14.11 -13.40
N SER A 217 -10.00 -13.66 -12.60
CA SER A 217 -8.67 -14.29 -12.44
C SER A 217 -8.77 -15.72 -11.94
N ASP A 218 -7.88 -16.59 -12.39
CA ASP A 218 -7.73 -17.95 -11.82
C ASP A 218 -7.25 -17.91 -10.36
N ASP A 219 -6.48 -16.89 -9.98
CA ASP A 219 -6.01 -16.69 -8.61
C ASP A 219 -7.13 -16.13 -7.72
N TRP A 220 -7.55 -16.92 -6.74
CA TRP A 220 -8.60 -16.52 -5.79
C TRP A 220 -8.21 -15.26 -4.98
N ALA A 221 -6.92 -15.08 -4.69
CA ALA A 221 -6.45 -13.91 -3.94
C ALA A 221 -6.58 -12.63 -4.78
N ALA A 222 -6.36 -12.72 -6.09
CA ALA A 222 -6.60 -11.62 -7.01
C ALA A 222 -8.09 -11.27 -7.12
N ARG A 223 -8.98 -12.28 -7.20
CA ARG A 223 -10.44 -12.07 -7.21
C ARG A 223 -10.92 -11.38 -5.94
N LYS A 224 -10.43 -11.86 -4.77
CA LYS A 224 -10.72 -11.23 -3.47
C LYS A 224 -10.27 -9.77 -3.43
N ALA A 225 -9.01 -9.51 -3.75
CA ALA A 225 -8.45 -8.17 -3.73
C ALA A 225 -9.20 -7.21 -4.69
N ALA A 226 -9.57 -7.70 -5.88
CA ALA A 226 -10.34 -6.92 -6.85
C ALA A 226 -11.74 -6.56 -6.33
N ALA A 227 -12.43 -7.51 -5.69
CA ALA A 227 -13.72 -7.24 -5.08
C ALA A 227 -13.62 -6.19 -3.96
N GLU A 228 -12.59 -6.28 -3.12
CA GLU A 228 -12.34 -5.31 -2.05
C GLU A 228 -11.98 -3.92 -2.58
N ALA A 229 -11.16 -3.82 -3.63
CA ALA A 229 -10.81 -2.56 -4.27
C ALA A 229 -12.03 -1.89 -4.95
N LEU A 230 -12.84 -2.68 -5.66
CA LEU A 230 -14.08 -2.21 -6.29
C LEU A 230 -15.12 -1.76 -5.26
N ALA A 231 -15.18 -2.43 -4.10
CA ALA A 231 -16.04 -2.00 -2.99
C ALA A 231 -15.56 -0.65 -2.43
N ALA A 232 -14.25 -0.47 -2.23
CA ALA A 232 -13.68 0.79 -1.76
C ALA A 232 -14.00 1.95 -2.72
N PHE A 233 -13.84 1.75 -4.02
CA PHE A 233 -14.21 2.78 -5.00
C PHE A 233 -15.72 3.10 -4.99
N ALA A 234 -16.58 2.09 -4.83
CA ALA A 234 -18.03 2.31 -4.77
C ALA A 234 -18.45 3.15 -3.56
N LEU A 235 -17.73 3.06 -2.45
CA LEU A 235 -18.00 3.87 -1.26
C LEU A 235 -17.59 5.34 -1.43
N GLU A 236 -16.47 5.59 -2.10
CA GLU A 236 -15.87 6.91 -2.22
C GLU A 236 -16.37 7.71 -3.46
N TYR A 237 -16.71 7.04 -4.57
CA TYR A 237 -16.95 7.66 -5.89
C TYR A 237 -18.32 7.35 -6.46
N LYS A 238 -19.38 7.45 -5.64
CA LYS A 238 -20.75 7.09 -6.06
C LYS A 238 -21.19 7.81 -7.32
N ASP A 239 -21.00 9.12 -7.40
CA ASP A 239 -21.45 9.94 -8.54
C ASP A 239 -20.68 9.59 -9.83
N LEU A 240 -19.36 9.44 -9.74
CA LEU A 240 -18.53 9.05 -10.87
C LEU A 240 -18.90 7.67 -11.42
N LEU A 241 -19.24 6.74 -10.53
CA LEU A 241 -19.51 5.34 -10.88
C LEU A 241 -20.94 5.07 -11.35
N MET A 242 -21.86 6.05 -11.33
CA MET A 242 -23.23 5.90 -11.82
C MET A 242 -23.27 5.35 -13.25
N THR A 243 -22.42 5.86 -14.13
CA THR A 243 -22.34 5.44 -15.56
C THR A 243 -21.86 4.00 -15.72
N TYR A 244 -21.13 3.46 -14.75
CA TYR A 244 -20.61 2.09 -14.76
C TYR A 244 -21.52 1.09 -14.03
N LYS A 245 -22.45 1.57 -13.18
CA LYS A 245 -23.25 0.77 -12.26
C LYS A 245 -23.91 -0.42 -12.93
N SER A 246 -24.75 -0.19 -13.93
CA SER A 246 -25.55 -1.24 -14.58
C SER A 246 -24.68 -2.35 -15.18
N SER A 247 -23.67 -1.98 -15.98
CA SER A 247 -22.78 -2.95 -16.63
C SER A 247 -21.89 -3.71 -15.65
N CYS A 248 -21.44 -3.04 -14.58
CA CYS A 248 -20.61 -3.65 -13.55
C CYS A 248 -21.42 -4.58 -12.67
N LEU A 249 -22.60 -4.18 -12.19
CA LEU A 249 -23.46 -5.04 -11.37
C LEU A 249 -23.87 -6.32 -12.10
N ALA A 250 -24.28 -6.23 -13.37
CA ALA A 250 -24.60 -7.41 -14.17
C ALA A 250 -23.41 -8.37 -14.26
N TYR A 251 -22.19 -7.83 -14.43
CA TYR A 251 -20.97 -8.61 -14.49
C TYR A 251 -20.63 -9.26 -13.15
N PHE A 252 -20.78 -8.55 -12.03
CA PHE A 252 -20.49 -9.04 -10.69
C PHE A 252 -21.50 -10.09 -10.22
N GLU A 253 -22.79 -9.86 -10.44
CA GLU A 253 -23.86 -10.81 -10.09
C GLU A 253 -23.68 -12.15 -10.82
N ALA A 254 -23.29 -12.13 -12.09
CA ALA A 254 -22.98 -13.35 -12.85
C ALA A 254 -21.80 -14.16 -12.23
N ARG A 255 -20.96 -13.54 -11.43
CA ARG A 255 -19.75 -14.13 -10.80
C ARG A 255 -19.81 -14.22 -9.28
N ARG A 256 -20.95 -13.94 -8.66
CA ARG A 256 -21.10 -13.95 -7.19
C ARG A 256 -20.85 -15.30 -6.55
N VAL A 257 -21.04 -16.39 -7.30
CA VAL A 257 -20.82 -17.75 -6.81
C VAL A 257 -19.38 -18.15 -7.08
N ASP A 258 -18.55 -18.10 -6.02
CA ASP A 258 -17.14 -18.52 -6.09
C ASP A 258 -16.90 -19.80 -5.28
N LYS A 259 -15.92 -20.61 -5.67
CA LYS A 259 -15.55 -21.83 -4.92
C LYS A 259 -14.98 -21.50 -3.54
N VAL A 260 -14.31 -20.38 -3.40
CA VAL A 260 -13.62 -19.95 -2.18
C VAL A 260 -14.55 -19.05 -1.35
N LYS A 261 -14.82 -19.44 -0.11
CA LYS A 261 -15.75 -18.72 0.77
C LYS A 261 -15.38 -17.25 0.95
N ILE A 262 -14.12 -16.95 1.24
CA ILE A 262 -13.67 -15.57 1.49
C ILE A 262 -13.82 -14.67 0.26
N VAL A 263 -13.75 -15.25 -0.97
CA VAL A 263 -14.05 -14.52 -2.21
C VAL A 263 -15.54 -14.21 -2.29
N ARG A 264 -16.42 -15.21 -2.00
CA ARG A 264 -17.88 -14.96 -1.97
C ARG A 264 -18.25 -13.86 -1.00
N ASP A 265 -17.63 -13.86 0.19
CA ASP A 265 -17.89 -12.83 1.22
C ASP A 265 -17.47 -11.43 0.73
N SER A 266 -16.30 -11.32 0.06
CA SER A 266 -15.83 -10.06 -0.53
C SER A 266 -16.68 -9.63 -1.73
N MET A 267 -17.11 -10.56 -2.58
CA MET A 267 -18.02 -10.30 -3.70
C MET A 267 -19.38 -9.79 -3.22
N SER A 268 -19.93 -10.39 -2.17
CA SER A 268 -21.21 -9.94 -1.61
C SER A 268 -21.12 -8.50 -1.09
N ARG A 269 -20.07 -8.17 -0.34
CA ARG A 269 -19.84 -6.80 0.16
C ARG A 269 -19.66 -5.81 -0.99
N MET A 270 -18.93 -6.18 -2.02
CA MET A 270 -18.75 -5.35 -3.21
C MET A 270 -20.08 -5.08 -3.92
N ILE A 271 -20.87 -6.14 -4.17
CA ILE A 271 -22.16 -6.01 -4.85
C ILE A 271 -23.11 -5.11 -4.05
N GLU A 272 -23.18 -5.27 -2.72
CA GLU A 272 -23.98 -4.39 -1.87
C GLU A 272 -23.50 -2.91 -1.96
N ALA A 273 -22.19 -2.66 -1.90
CA ALA A 273 -21.67 -1.31 -2.06
C ALA A 273 -22.01 -0.69 -3.43
N TRP A 274 -21.96 -1.49 -4.51
CA TRP A 274 -22.31 -1.04 -5.85
C TRP A 274 -23.82 -0.80 -6.04
N LYS A 275 -24.69 -1.51 -5.32
CA LYS A 275 -26.14 -1.25 -5.31
C LYS A 275 -26.48 0.10 -4.69
N GLU A 276 -25.69 0.56 -3.72
CA GLU A 276 -25.84 1.87 -3.07
C GLU A 276 -25.48 3.07 -3.97
N ILE A 277 -24.84 2.83 -5.12
CA ILE A 277 -24.56 3.88 -6.11
C ILE A 277 -25.90 4.35 -6.69
N PRO A 278 -26.18 5.68 -6.81
CA PRO A 278 -27.39 6.19 -7.44
C PRO A 278 -27.55 5.70 -8.89
N ASP A 279 -28.77 5.60 -9.34
CA ASP A 279 -29.07 5.38 -10.76
C ASP A 279 -29.03 6.72 -11.51
N ILE A 280 -28.67 6.69 -12.80
CA ILE A 280 -28.71 7.88 -13.65
C ILE A 280 -30.18 8.24 -13.85
N GLU A 281 -30.59 9.48 -13.54
CA GLU A 281 -31.94 9.98 -13.84
C GLU A 281 -32.12 10.05 -15.35
N GLU A 282 -33.24 9.54 -15.85
CA GLU A 282 -33.51 9.45 -17.33
C GLU A 282 -33.53 10.81 -18.05
N GLU A 283 -33.68 11.91 -17.32
CA GLU A 283 -33.65 13.27 -17.91
C GLU A 283 -32.26 13.67 -18.45
N GLU A 284 -31.14 13.18 -17.88
CA GLU A 284 -29.80 13.51 -18.39
C GLU A 284 -29.43 12.72 -19.66
N LEU A 285 -29.96 11.52 -19.86
CA LEU A 285 -29.75 10.73 -21.07
C LEU A 285 -30.44 11.35 -22.29
N SER A 286 -31.54 12.08 -22.10
CA SER A 286 -32.30 12.75 -23.18
C SER A 286 -31.56 13.97 -23.72
N SER A 287 -30.74 14.64 -22.93
CA SER A 287 -29.99 15.83 -23.36
C SER A 287 -28.77 15.52 -24.22
N CYS A 288 -28.26 14.31 -24.19
CA CYS A 288 -27.08 13.88 -24.97
C CYS A 288 -27.46 13.34 -26.38
N THR A 289 -28.74 13.13 -26.70
CA THR A 289 -29.19 12.52 -27.97
C THR A 289 -29.96 13.46 -28.90
N ALA A 290 -29.93 14.78 -28.68
CA ALA A 290 -30.55 15.71 -29.59
C ALA A 290 -29.71 15.87 -30.89
N PRO A 291 -30.17 15.43 -32.06
CA PRO A 291 -29.46 15.69 -33.31
C PRO A 291 -29.58 17.18 -33.64
N ALA A 292 -28.43 17.79 -33.95
CA ALA A 292 -28.39 19.16 -34.48
C ALA A 292 -29.27 19.26 -35.74
N SER A 293 -30.43 19.87 -35.61
CA SER A 293 -31.27 20.21 -36.75
C SER A 293 -30.56 21.29 -37.57
N LEU A 294 -30.12 20.90 -38.78
CA LEU A 294 -29.67 21.80 -39.83
C LEU A 294 -30.85 22.68 -40.28
N SER A 295 -30.88 23.89 -39.77
CA SER A 295 -31.73 24.94 -40.30
C SER A 295 -31.19 25.38 -41.66
N GLN A 296 -31.83 24.90 -42.75
CA GLN A 296 -31.66 25.42 -44.09
C GLN A 296 -32.21 26.84 -44.15
N ARG A 297 -31.36 27.86 -44.22
CA ARG A 297 -31.72 29.18 -44.69
C ARG A 297 -31.78 29.15 -46.23
N ARG A 298 -32.97 29.08 -46.77
CA ARG A 298 -33.27 29.48 -48.17
C ARG A 298 -33.16 31.00 -48.23
N SER A 299 -32.18 31.50 -48.94
CA SER A 299 -32.12 32.86 -49.42
C SER A 299 -32.95 32.93 -50.73
N SER A 300 -34.06 33.63 -50.69
CA SER A 300 -34.77 34.03 -51.83
C SER A 300 -34.15 35.32 -52.41
N LEU A 301 -33.55 35.22 -53.59
CA LEU A 301 -33.27 36.33 -54.50
C LEU A 301 -34.52 36.63 -55.30
N GLN A 302 -35.01 37.87 -55.23
CA GLN A 302 -35.78 38.62 -56.22
C GLN A 302 -35.39 40.07 -55.91
N GLY A 303 -34.84 40.86 -56.81
CA GLY A 303 -35.13 41.22 -58.20
C GLY A 303 -35.46 42.68 -58.14
N VAL A 304 -34.67 43.51 -58.68
CA VAL A 304 -34.80 44.60 -59.69
C VAL A 304 -33.47 45.34 -59.76
#